data_03cc52a1e1cbd6e829e913e3635a7bbe
#
_entry.id   03cc52a1e1cbd6e829e913e3635a7bbe
#
_cell.length_a   1.000
_cell.length_b   1.000
_cell.length_c   1.000
_cell.angle_alpha   90.00
_cell.angle_beta   90.00
_cell.angle_gamma   90.00
#
_symmetry.space_group_name_H-M   'P 1'
#
loop_
_entity.id
_entity.type
_entity.pdbx_description
1 polymer ?
#
loop_
_entity_poly.entity_id
_entity_poly.type
_entity_poly.pdbx_seq_one_letter_code
_entity_poly.pdbx_strand_id
1 'polypeptide(L)'
;MKTKIIVGILVLGLACLSGCKDSKAKGQKQNEVPTENSNEESNMDESNTDESKVQVYREPTEEELKILEDCNLSNDSMRKIKEEGMNIGTQSFVDTAKIMLNYLREKYGEEFKVVGGEIPGIISGDYSILAEAVDGEHSGEQFEVYYLVDDDGNPYCEDGYFTILKRAEVQEYLQNMAEDAGTDIKVIVSLQGNVRKKYNKDTTVEEMKSLNRKGKIEIYIFGYVRPEMSDEEFQKQVKNLEEKLKQTKLCIDYTVFRLNDDKKFDYIQRYSDISIALPRGTSSEEKYNLRYDAYIE
;
A
#
# COMPACT_ATOMS: atom_id res chain seq x y z
N MET A 1 -5.57 -28.62 20.35
CA MET A 1 -4.54 -28.24 19.36
C MET A 1 -5.04 -26.99 18.64
N LYS A 2 -4.45 -25.83 18.89
CA LYS A 2 -4.84 -24.57 18.23
C LYS A 2 -3.95 -24.41 17.00
N THR A 3 -4.53 -24.55 15.83
CA THR A 3 -3.86 -24.34 14.55
C THR A 3 -3.68 -22.83 14.34
N LYS A 4 -2.45 -22.35 14.39
CA LYS A 4 -2.13 -20.96 14.01
C LYS A 4 -2.14 -20.87 12.48
N ILE A 5 -3.11 -20.15 11.94
CA ILE A 5 -3.15 -19.79 10.52
C ILE A 5 -2.23 -18.58 10.34
N ILE A 6 -1.09 -18.80 9.70
CA ILE A 6 -0.20 -17.71 9.26
C ILE A 6 -0.77 -17.18 7.94
N VAL A 7 -1.42 -16.03 8.00
CA VAL A 7 -1.85 -15.29 6.81
C VAL A 7 -0.64 -14.50 6.32
N GLY A 8 0.05 -15.03 5.32
CA GLY A 8 1.11 -14.31 4.62
C GLY A 8 0.50 -13.23 3.72
N ILE A 9 0.72 -11.98 4.04
CA ILE A 9 0.34 -10.87 3.17
C ILE A 9 1.31 -10.79 2.01
N LEU A 10 0.76 -10.88 0.84
CA LEU A 10 1.47 -10.80 -0.41
C LEU A 10 1.33 -9.37 -0.96
N VAL A 11 2.36 -8.57 -0.73
CA VAL A 11 2.49 -7.26 -1.39
C VAL A 11 2.67 -7.51 -2.88
N LEU A 12 1.68 -7.09 -3.66
CA LEU A 12 1.72 -7.08 -5.12
C LEU A 12 2.57 -5.90 -5.59
N GLY A 13 3.88 -6.10 -5.71
CA GLY A 13 4.72 -5.22 -6.50
C GLY A 13 4.42 -5.41 -7.99
N LEU A 14 3.54 -4.60 -8.56
CA LEU A 14 3.40 -4.45 -10.00
C LEU A 14 4.60 -3.63 -10.51
N ALA A 15 5.60 -4.31 -11.08
CA ALA A 15 6.62 -3.65 -11.86
C ALA A 15 5.99 -3.13 -13.16
N CYS A 16 5.69 -1.84 -13.22
CA CYS A 16 5.39 -1.15 -14.46
C CYS A 16 6.64 -1.10 -15.34
N LEU A 17 6.72 -1.96 -16.32
CA LEU A 17 7.66 -1.86 -17.45
C LEU A 17 7.16 -0.78 -18.41
N SER A 18 7.47 0.47 -18.14
CA SER A 18 7.34 1.54 -19.12
C SER A 18 8.52 1.47 -20.10
N GLY A 19 8.23 1.04 -21.32
CA GLY A 19 9.17 1.04 -22.42
C GLY A 19 9.59 2.46 -22.79
N CYS A 20 10.87 2.78 -22.64
CA CYS A 20 11.48 3.97 -23.23
C CYS A 20 11.63 3.77 -24.75
N LYS A 21 10.98 4.64 -25.52
CA LYS A 21 11.24 4.83 -26.93
C LYS A 21 12.53 5.63 -27.13
N ASP A 22 13.40 5.09 -27.97
CA ASP A 22 14.61 5.72 -28.48
C ASP A 22 14.36 7.10 -29.10
N SER A 23 15.10 8.11 -28.62
CA SER A 23 15.32 9.36 -29.34
C SER A 23 16.80 9.52 -29.64
N LYS A 24 17.15 9.38 -30.92
CA LYS A 24 18.46 9.68 -31.47
C LYS A 24 18.76 11.18 -31.34
N ALA A 25 19.84 11.54 -30.70
CA ALA A 25 20.47 12.85 -30.86
C ALA A 25 21.94 12.70 -31.23
N LYS A 26 22.29 13.44 -32.26
CA LYS A 26 23.56 13.53 -32.98
C LYS A 26 24.69 14.04 -32.13
N GLY A 27 25.89 13.55 -32.45
CA GLY A 27 27.14 13.93 -31.82
C GLY A 27 27.63 15.37 -32.12
N GLN A 28 28.59 15.78 -31.29
CA GLN A 28 29.72 16.59 -31.74
C GLN A 28 30.85 16.63 -30.69
N LYS A 29 32.01 16.15 -31.19
CA LYS A 29 33.40 16.66 -31.06
C LYS A 29 34.10 16.68 -29.70
N GLN A 30 35.11 15.84 -29.68
CA GLN A 30 36.38 15.91 -28.95
C GLN A 30 37.04 17.29 -29.01
N ASN A 31 37.63 17.70 -27.89
CA ASN A 31 38.87 18.51 -27.90
C ASN A 31 39.77 18.00 -26.74
N GLU A 32 40.94 17.59 -27.12
CA GLU A 32 42.07 17.22 -26.27
C GLU A 32 42.92 18.43 -25.89
N VAL A 33 43.67 18.26 -24.76
CA VAL A 33 45.05 18.74 -24.45
C VAL A 33 45.13 20.14 -23.78
N PRO A 34 46.16 20.37 -22.90
CA PRO A 34 47.22 19.54 -22.30
C PRO A 34 47.39 19.66 -20.76
N THR A 35 48.16 18.70 -20.28
CA THR A 35 48.86 18.60 -19.01
C THR A 35 49.85 19.72 -18.77
N GLU A 36 49.84 20.35 -17.61
CA GLU A 36 51.02 20.97 -17.03
C GLU A 36 51.13 20.65 -15.54
N ASN A 37 52.27 20.08 -15.20
CA ASN A 37 52.74 19.81 -13.85
C ASN A 37 53.09 21.14 -13.17
N SER A 38 52.63 21.37 -11.94
CA SER A 38 53.40 22.12 -10.96
C SER A 38 53.16 21.56 -9.57
N ASN A 39 54.23 20.96 -9.03
CA ASN A 39 54.42 20.65 -7.62
C ASN A 39 54.42 21.94 -6.81
N GLU A 40 53.48 22.04 -5.87
CA GLU A 40 53.67 22.87 -4.68
C GLU A 40 53.29 22.04 -3.46
N GLU A 41 54.31 21.63 -2.71
CA GLU A 41 54.19 21.15 -1.34
C GLU A 41 53.67 22.25 -0.46
N SER A 42 52.40 22.16 -0.02
CA SER A 42 51.92 22.90 1.12
C SER A 42 51.62 21.91 2.25
N ASN A 43 52.50 21.88 3.24
CA ASN A 43 52.25 21.34 4.56
C ASN A 43 50.97 22.00 5.13
N MET A 44 49.89 21.27 5.14
CA MET A 44 48.75 21.57 6.01
C MET A 44 48.77 20.61 7.19
N ASP A 45 48.97 21.19 8.35
CA ASP A 45 48.76 20.59 9.66
C ASP A 45 47.42 19.83 9.66
N GLU A 46 47.48 18.52 9.69
CA GLU A 46 46.36 17.67 10.07
C GLU A 46 46.08 17.88 11.57
N SER A 47 45.30 18.91 11.91
CA SER A 47 44.59 18.92 13.16
C SER A 47 43.46 17.88 13.04
N ASN A 48 43.84 16.66 13.37
CA ASN A 48 42.93 15.51 13.55
C ASN A 48 42.03 15.78 14.77
N THR A 49 41.00 16.62 14.61
CA THR A 49 39.89 16.65 15.55
C THR A 49 39.04 15.43 15.27
N ASP A 50 39.45 14.32 15.87
CA ASP A 50 38.62 13.15 16.08
C ASP A 50 37.45 13.55 17.00
N GLU A 51 36.48 14.28 16.46
CA GLU A 51 35.14 14.38 17.04
C GLU A 51 34.50 13.00 16.89
N SER A 52 34.90 12.08 17.74
CA SER A 52 34.12 10.87 18.02
C SER A 52 32.75 11.36 18.47
N LYS A 53 31.79 11.42 17.52
CA LYS A 53 30.37 11.68 17.84
C LYS A 53 29.97 10.66 18.88
N VAL A 54 29.91 11.07 20.14
CA VAL A 54 29.41 10.24 21.23
C VAL A 54 28.02 9.83 20.84
N GLN A 55 27.86 8.58 20.45
CA GLN A 55 26.58 8.01 20.13
C GLN A 55 25.79 7.90 21.44
N VAL A 56 24.78 8.76 21.62
CA VAL A 56 23.97 8.75 22.81
C VAL A 56 22.97 7.60 22.71
N TYR A 57 23.12 6.64 23.59
CA TYR A 57 22.19 5.52 23.75
C TYR A 57 21.22 5.81 24.89
N ARG A 58 19.94 5.48 24.71
CA ARG A 58 18.90 5.57 25.72
C ARG A 58 18.25 4.21 25.91
N GLU A 59 18.07 3.79 27.15
CA GLU A 59 17.32 2.57 27.46
C GLU A 59 15.87 2.70 26.96
N PRO A 60 15.33 1.70 26.25
CA PRO A 60 13.95 1.69 25.83
C PRO A 60 13.01 1.39 27.01
N THR A 61 11.80 1.96 26.98
CA THR A 61 10.71 1.54 27.84
C THR A 61 10.11 0.21 27.37
N GLU A 62 9.27 -0.43 28.18
CA GLU A 62 8.57 -1.67 27.80
C GLU A 62 7.67 -1.47 26.55
N GLU A 63 6.99 -0.33 26.46
CA GLU A 63 6.16 0.03 25.30
C GLU A 63 7.02 0.17 24.02
N GLU A 64 8.16 0.81 24.12
CA GLU A 64 9.08 1.00 23.01
C GLU A 64 9.72 -0.31 22.55
N LEU A 65 10.08 -1.19 23.49
CA LEU A 65 10.53 -2.54 23.17
C LEU A 65 9.47 -3.32 22.41
N LYS A 66 8.19 -3.20 22.80
CA LYS A 66 7.09 -3.86 22.13
C LYS A 66 6.93 -3.36 20.68
N ILE A 67 6.98 -2.04 20.45
CA ILE A 67 6.96 -1.48 19.09
C ILE A 67 8.09 -2.06 18.24
N LEU A 68 9.30 -2.13 18.79
CA LEU A 68 10.47 -2.64 18.08
C LEU A 68 10.41 -4.15 17.82
N GLU A 69 9.85 -4.93 18.75
CA GLU A 69 9.61 -6.37 18.56
C GLU A 69 8.58 -6.63 17.46
N ASP A 70 7.51 -5.84 17.42
CA ASP A 70 6.46 -5.93 16.43
C ASP A 70 6.92 -5.48 15.02
N CYS A 71 8.01 -4.69 14.93
CA CYS A 71 8.64 -4.30 13.66
C CYS A 71 9.49 -5.40 13.01
N ASN A 72 9.54 -6.61 13.56
CA ASN A 72 10.31 -7.74 13.04
C ASN A 72 11.81 -7.47 12.86
N LEU A 73 12.40 -6.69 13.76
CA LEU A 73 13.84 -6.47 13.77
C LEU A 73 14.60 -7.78 13.94
N SER A 74 15.81 -7.84 13.41
CA SER A 74 16.65 -9.02 13.59
C SER A 74 16.94 -9.28 15.08
N ASN A 75 17.09 -10.55 15.45
CA ASN A 75 17.43 -10.92 16.84
C ASN A 75 18.70 -10.22 17.33
N ASP A 76 19.69 -10.00 16.45
CA ASP A 76 20.92 -9.27 16.79
C ASP A 76 20.66 -7.79 17.04
N SER A 77 19.80 -7.15 16.25
CA SER A 77 19.40 -5.75 16.48
C SER A 77 18.67 -5.61 17.81
N MET A 78 17.70 -6.48 18.08
CA MET A 78 16.95 -6.48 19.35
C MET A 78 17.85 -6.74 20.55
N ARG A 79 18.82 -7.66 20.44
CA ARG A 79 19.80 -7.92 21.51
C ARG A 79 20.63 -6.67 21.80
N LYS A 80 21.17 -6.01 20.77
CA LYS A 80 21.95 -4.78 20.93
C LYS A 80 21.11 -3.67 21.61
N ILE A 81 19.85 -3.48 21.18
CA ILE A 81 18.95 -2.48 21.78
C ILE A 81 18.71 -2.76 23.27
N LYS A 82 18.56 -4.04 23.66
CA LYS A 82 18.37 -4.45 25.06
C LYS A 82 19.65 -4.31 25.92
N GLU A 83 20.81 -4.53 25.34
CA GLU A 83 22.11 -4.50 26.03
C GLU A 83 22.73 -3.09 26.05
N GLU A 84 22.63 -2.34 24.96
CA GLU A 84 23.33 -1.07 24.75
C GLU A 84 22.39 0.15 24.74
N GLY A 85 21.07 -0.09 24.59
CA GLY A 85 20.08 0.96 24.42
C GLY A 85 19.81 1.31 22.94
N MET A 86 18.86 2.22 22.74
CA MET A 86 18.50 2.72 21.41
C MET A 86 19.43 3.85 20.99
N ASN A 87 19.99 3.75 19.80
CA ASN A 87 20.68 4.87 19.16
C ASN A 87 19.66 5.94 18.68
N ILE A 88 20.14 7.10 18.26
CA ILE A 88 19.29 8.24 17.86
C ILE A 88 18.32 7.91 16.73
N GLY A 89 18.72 7.07 15.76
CA GLY A 89 17.84 6.65 14.64
C GLY A 89 16.69 5.77 15.13
N THR A 90 16.99 4.80 16.01
CA THR A 90 15.99 3.94 16.64
C THR A 90 15.03 4.74 17.53
N GLN A 91 15.54 5.71 18.29
CA GLN A 91 14.73 6.63 19.10
C GLN A 91 13.77 7.43 18.22
N SER A 92 14.28 8.06 17.15
CA SER A 92 13.45 8.81 16.20
C SER A 92 12.36 7.97 15.56
N PHE A 93 12.67 6.72 15.21
CA PHE A 93 11.68 5.80 14.65
C PHE A 93 10.56 5.50 15.66
N VAL A 94 10.92 5.14 16.88
CA VAL A 94 9.94 4.83 17.93
C VAL A 94 9.06 6.04 18.27
N ASP A 95 9.65 7.22 18.40
CA ASP A 95 8.92 8.46 18.66
C ASP A 95 7.93 8.77 17.51
N THR A 96 8.37 8.57 16.27
CA THR A 96 7.51 8.76 15.09
C THR A 96 6.41 7.70 15.03
N ALA A 97 6.71 6.44 15.36
CA ALA A 97 5.69 5.37 15.44
C ALA A 97 4.60 5.70 16.47
N LYS A 98 4.97 6.24 17.63
CA LYS A 98 4.02 6.72 18.65
C LYS A 98 3.13 7.86 18.12
N ILE A 99 3.71 8.80 17.34
CA ILE A 99 2.94 9.88 16.71
C ILE A 99 1.90 9.27 15.73
N MET A 100 2.31 8.32 14.92
CA MET A 100 1.42 7.64 13.96
C MET A 100 0.30 6.86 14.66
N LEU A 101 0.59 6.12 15.74
CA LEU A 101 -0.43 5.42 16.52
C LEU A 101 -1.42 6.39 17.19
N ASN A 102 -0.94 7.50 17.76
CA ASN A 102 -1.80 8.54 18.31
C ASN A 102 -2.69 9.19 17.24
N TYR A 103 -2.14 9.47 16.06
CA TYR A 103 -2.91 9.97 14.94
C TYR A 103 -4.07 9.03 14.57
N LEU A 104 -3.83 7.72 14.49
CA LEU A 104 -4.87 6.73 14.19
C LEU A 104 -5.94 6.71 15.29
N ARG A 105 -5.53 6.70 16.57
CA ARG A 105 -6.45 6.73 17.72
C ARG A 105 -7.35 7.97 17.70
N GLU A 106 -6.76 9.14 17.44
CA GLU A 106 -7.52 10.40 17.36
C GLU A 106 -8.46 10.45 16.16
N LYS A 107 -8.08 9.82 15.04
CA LYS A 107 -8.86 9.84 13.81
C LYS A 107 -10.05 8.90 13.85
N TYR A 108 -9.88 7.70 14.41
CA TYR A 108 -10.86 6.62 14.35
C TYR A 108 -11.52 6.28 15.68
N GLY A 109 -10.90 6.65 16.81
CA GLY A 109 -11.39 6.32 18.14
C GLY A 109 -11.18 4.86 18.53
N GLU A 110 -10.24 4.18 17.88
CA GLU A 110 -9.90 2.77 18.06
C GLU A 110 -8.45 2.62 18.49
N GLU A 111 -8.10 1.49 19.11
CA GLU A 111 -6.72 1.17 19.47
C GLU A 111 -6.03 0.42 18.31
N PHE A 112 -4.78 0.83 18.04
CA PHE A 112 -3.94 0.26 17.01
C PHE A 112 -2.60 -0.20 17.57
N LYS A 113 -2.01 -1.19 16.93
CA LYS A 113 -0.65 -1.65 17.20
C LYS A 113 0.18 -1.66 15.92
N VAL A 114 1.49 -1.53 16.08
CA VAL A 114 2.46 -1.77 15.01
C VAL A 114 2.57 -3.28 14.79
N VAL A 115 2.65 -3.71 13.55
CA VAL A 115 2.88 -5.12 13.17
C VAL A 115 4.02 -5.26 12.16
N GLY A 116 4.63 -4.15 11.78
CA GLY A 116 5.78 -4.06 10.90
C GLY A 116 6.24 -2.61 10.75
N GLY A 117 7.38 -2.43 10.16
CA GLY A 117 7.93 -1.10 9.87
C GLY A 117 9.41 -1.19 9.52
N GLU A 118 9.91 -0.15 8.92
CA GLU A 118 11.33 -0.04 8.60
C GLU A 118 11.91 1.17 9.33
N ILE A 119 13.01 0.95 10.03
CA ILE A 119 13.81 2.06 10.57
C ILE A 119 14.47 2.74 9.37
N PRO A 120 14.16 4.03 9.08
CA PRO A 120 14.69 4.69 7.91
C PRO A 120 16.22 4.65 7.90
N GLY A 121 16.78 4.28 6.75
CA GLY A 121 18.19 4.47 6.49
C GLY A 121 18.53 5.94 6.25
N ILE A 122 19.83 6.24 6.12
CA ILE A 122 20.33 7.60 5.87
C ILE A 122 19.76 8.23 4.57
N ILE A 123 19.19 7.43 3.68
CA ILE A 123 18.76 7.85 2.33
C ILE A 123 17.24 8.02 2.22
N SER A 124 16.42 7.33 3.03
CA SER A 124 14.97 7.46 3.01
C SER A 124 14.52 8.36 4.17
N GLY A 125 13.99 9.55 3.82
CA GLY A 125 13.48 10.52 4.82
C GLY A 125 12.09 10.21 5.36
N ASP A 126 11.37 9.27 4.74
CA ASP A 126 9.98 8.98 5.10
C ASP A 126 9.90 7.85 6.12
N TYR A 127 9.13 8.08 7.17
CA TYR A 127 8.82 7.06 8.17
C TYR A 127 7.50 6.39 7.84
N SER A 128 7.48 5.07 7.85
CA SER A 128 6.26 4.28 7.71
C SER A 128 6.22 3.14 8.71
N ILE A 129 5.01 2.79 9.12
CA ILE A 129 4.72 1.58 9.87
C ILE A 129 3.61 0.80 9.18
N LEU A 130 3.62 -0.52 9.38
CA LEU A 130 2.49 -1.38 9.14
C LEU A 130 1.73 -1.52 10.45
N ALA A 131 0.45 -1.18 10.44
CA ALA A 131 -0.41 -1.20 11.62
C ALA A 131 -1.63 -2.10 11.43
N GLU A 132 -2.25 -2.52 12.52
CA GLU A 132 -3.56 -3.17 12.52
C GLU A 132 -4.38 -2.72 13.73
N ALA A 133 -5.72 -2.78 13.64
CA ALA A 133 -6.60 -2.54 14.77
C ALA A 133 -6.44 -3.67 15.81
N VAL A 134 -6.40 -3.31 17.09
CA VAL A 134 -6.23 -4.29 18.18
C VAL A 134 -7.43 -5.21 18.28
N ASP A 135 -8.61 -4.63 18.15
CA ASP A 135 -9.90 -5.32 18.27
C ASP A 135 -10.85 -4.89 17.13
N GLY A 136 -12.08 -5.43 17.13
CA GLY A 136 -13.16 -5.06 16.21
C GLY A 136 -13.20 -5.88 14.93
N GLU A 137 -14.08 -5.47 14.01
CA GLU A 137 -14.37 -6.17 12.76
C GLU A 137 -13.15 -6.29 11.84
N HIS A 138 -12.27 -5.27 11.87
CA HIS A 138 -11.09 -5.17 11.00
C HIS A 138 -9.79 -5.59 11.70
N SER A 139 -9.87 -6.23 12.87
CA SER A 139 -8.69 -6.77 13.56
C SER A 139 -8.00 -7.81 12.70
N GLY A 140 -6.67 -7.67 12.55
CA GLY A 140 -5.84 -8.53 11.70
C GLY A 140 -5.75 -8.06 10.24
N GLU A 141 -6.50 -7.02 9.82
CA GLU A 141 -6.28 -6.36 8.54
C GLU A 141 -5.17 -5.31 8.70
N GLN A 142 -4.09 -5.50 7.95
CA GLN A 142 -2.89 -4.64 8.03
C GLN A 142 -2.95 -3.53 6.99
N PHE A 143 -2.45 -2.36 7.36
CA PHE A 143 -2.39 -1.18 6.51
C PHE A 143 -1.16 -0.33 6.81
N GLU A 144 -0.75 0.47 5.84
CA GLU A 144 0.38 1.38 5.98
C GLU A 144 -0.05 2.70 6.61
N VAL A 145 0.84 3.26 7.43
CA VAL A 145 0.75 4.62 7.96
C VAL A 145 2.06 5.33 7.66
N TYR A 146 1.97 6.51 7.07
CA TYR A 146 3.11 7.35 6.71
C TYR A 146 3.15 8.60 7.57
N TYR A 147 4.36 8.97 7.99
CA TYR A 147 4.66 10.28 8.56
C TYR A 147 5.43 11.07 7.53
N LEU A 148 4.86 12.15 7.06
CA LEU A 148 5.31 12.95 5.92
C LEU A 148 5.47 14.41 6.34
N VAL A 149 6.19 15.18 5.53
CA VAL A 149 6.35 16.61 5.70
C VAL A 149 5.87 17.29 4.43
N ASP A 150 5.03 18.32 4.55
CA ASP A 150 4.55 19.08 3.40
C ASP A 150 5.59 20.09 2.90
N ASP A 151 5.28 20.78 1.80
CA ASP A 151 6.18 21.76 1.17
C ASP A 151 6.49 22.95 2.09
N ASP A 152 5.67 23.22 3.09
CA ASP A 152 5.86 24.29 4.09
C ASP A 152 6.65 23.79 5.33
N GLY A 153 7.06 22.52 5.35
CA GLY A 153 7.79 21.90 6.44
C GLY A 153 6.92 21.41 7.60
N ASN A 154 5.60 21.38 7.45
CA ASN A 154 4.69 20.90 8.51
C ASN A 154 4.53 19.39 8.45
N PRO A 155 4.68 18.68 9.58
CA PRO A 155 4.48 17.24 9.62
C PRO A 155 3.00 16.87 9.58
N TYR A 156 2.70 15.76 8.90
CA TYR A 156 1.37 15.17 8.87
C TYR A 156 1.43 13.65 8.66
N CYS A 157 0.31 12.96 8.95
CA CYS A 157 0.18 11.54 8.67
C CYS A 157 -0.88 11.28 7.58
N GLU A 158 -0.65 10.20 6.82
CA GLU A 158 -1.61 9.56 5.93
C GLU A 158 -1.68 8.07 6.28
N ASP A 159 -2.85 7.45 6.14
CA ASP A 159 -3.06 6.04 6.45
C ASP A 159 -4.00 5.33 5.47
N GLY A 160 -3.82 4.01 5.37
CA GLY A 160 -4.63 3.13 4.55
C GLY A 160 -5.85 2.53 5.26
N TYR A 161 -6.04 2.72 6.57
CA TYR A 161 -7.18 2.15 7.31
C TYR A 161 -8.53 2.64 6.79
N PHE A 162 -8.57 3.86 6.30
CA PHE A 162 -9.73 4.44 5.62
C PHE A 162 -10.27 3.53 4.50
N THR A 163 -9.40 2.93 3.70
CA THR A 163 -9.80 2.07 2.59
C THR A 163 -10.39 0.74 3.07
N ILE A 164 -9.94 0.25 4.22
CA ILE A 164 -10.51 -0.93 4.90
C ILE A 164 -11.93 -0.62 5.36
N LEU A 165 -12.13 0.48 6.08
CA LEU A 165 -13.44 0.91 6.60
C LEU A 165 -14.47 1.16 5.49
N LYS A 166 -14.05 1.73 4.37
CA LYS A 166 -14.93 2.14 3.28
C LYS A 166 -15.18 1.08 2.22
N ARG A 167 -14.45 -0.02 2.25
CA ARG A 167 -14.53 -1.07 1.23
C ARG A 167 -15.94 -1.65 1.08
N ALA A 168 -16.60 -1.97 2.19
CA ALA A 168 -17.95 -2.54 2.15
C ALA A 168 -18.98 -1.57 1.55
N GLU A 169 -18.95 -0.29 1.94
CA GLU A 169 -19.83 0.76 1.43
C GLU A 169 -19.65 0.98 -0.08
N VAL A 170 -18.40 1.00 -0.54
CA VAL A 170 -18.09 1.15 -1.97
C VAL A 170 -18.48 -0.10 -2.75
N GLN A 171 -18.26 -1.28 -2.19
CA GLN A 171 -18.69 -2.53 -2.82
C GLN A 171 -20.20 -2.60 -2.99
N GLU A 172 -20.97 -2.24 -1.98
CA GLU A 172 -22.43 -2.16 -2.05
C GLU A 172 -22.88 -1.15 -3.11
N TYR A 173 -22.29 0.05 -3.12
CA TYR A 173 -22.59 1.07 -4.13
C TYR A 173 -22.34 0.57 -5.56
N LEU A 174 -21.22 -0.09 -5.82
CA LEU A 174 -20.87 -0.59 -7.15
C LEU A 174 -21.64 -1.88 -7.52
N GLN A 175 -22.00 -2.71 -6.55
CA GLN A 175 -22.87 -3.86 -6.76
C GLN A 175 -24.29 -3.40 -7.19
N ASN A 176 -24.87 -2.42 -6.48
CA ASN A 176 -26.17 -1.84 -6.85
C ASN A 176 -26.14 -1.26 -8.27
N MET A 177 -25.03 -0.67 -8.67
CA MET A 177 -24.86 -0.19 -10.05
C MET A 177 -24.84 -1.31 -11.09
N ALA A 178 -24.20 -2.43 -10.79
CA ALA A 178 -24.17 -3.60 -11.66
C ALA A 178 -25.59 -4.18 -11.83
N GLU A 179 -26.36 -4.26 -10.75
CA GLU A 179 -27.75 -4.69 -10.75
C GLU A 179 -28.66 -3.73 -11.53
N ASP A 180 -28.49 -2.41 -11.34
CA ASP A 180 -29.21 -1.37 -12.09
C ASP A 180 -28.87 -1.39 -13.59
N ALA A 181 -27.70 -1.88 -13.97
CA ALA A 181 -27.30 -2.12 -15.35
C ALA A 181 -27.94 -3.38 -15.95
N GLY A 182 -28.72 -4.12 -15.17
CA GLY A 182 -29.35 -5.38 -15.57
C GLY A 182 -28.33 -6.49 -15.79
N THR A 183 -27.30 -6.54 -14.92
CA THR A 183 -26.27 -7.59 -14.98
C THR A 183 -26.35 -8.55 -13.79
N ASP A 184 -25.91 -9.78 -14.00
CA ASP A 184 -25.72 -10.79 -12.94
C ASP A 184 -24.25 -10.81 -12.46
N ILE A 185 -23.49 -9.73 -12.71
CA ILE A 185 -22.09 -9.63 -12.30
C ILE A 185 -22.02 -9.40 -10.80
N LYS A 186 -21.38 -10.33 -10.10
CA LYS A 186 -21.01 -10.16 -8.71
C LYS A 186 -19.78 -9.27 -8.60
N VAL A 187 -19.89 -8.15 -7.92
CA VAL A 187 -18.82 -7.15 -7.77
C VAL A 187 -18.08 -7.36 -6.47
N ILE A 188 -16.76 -7.47 -6.57
CA ILE A 188 -15.84 -7.46 -5.42
C ILE A 188 -14.90 -6.27 -5.59
N VAL A 189 -14.69 -5.50 -4.51
CA VAL A 189 -13.90 -4.28 -4.54
C VAL A 189 -12.63 -4.42 -3.74
N SER A 190 -11.53 -3.93 -4.31
CA SER A 190 -10.32 -3.58 -3.56
C SER A 190 -10.12 -2.08 -3.61
N LEU A 191 -9.93 -1.47 -2.45
CA LEU A 191 -9.56 -0.07 -2.32
C LEU A 191 -8.11 0.02 -1.85
N GLN A 192 -7.34 0.93 -2.44
CA GLN A 192 -5.97 1.21 -2.05
C GLN A 192 -5.73 2.71 -1.95
N GLY A 193 -4.76 3.11 -1.17
CA GLY A 193 -4.37 4.50 -1.00
C GLY A 193 -4.36 4.95 0.45
N ASN A 194 -3.70 6.08 0.67
CA ASN A 194 -3.52 6.66 1.99
C ASN A 194 -4.15 8.06 2.04
N VAL A 195 -4.84 8.37 3.13
CA VAL A 195 -5.57 9.62 3.25
C VAL A 195 -5.28 10.34 4.57
N ARG A 196 -5.33 11.67 4.53
CA ARG A 196 -5.12 12.55 5.68
C ARG A 196 -6.27 12.47 6.71
N LYS A 197 -6.03 13.00 7.91
CA LYS A 197 -6.94 13.00 9.08
C LYS A 197 -8.37 13.46 8.77
N LYS A 198 -8.56 14.41 7.86
CA LYS A 198 -9.90 14.92 7.51
C LYS A 198 -10.83 13.90 6.85
N TYR A 199 -10.28 12.80 6.31
CA TYR A 199 -11.06 11.72 5.73
C TYR A 199 -11.10 10.54 6.69
N ASN A 200 -12.27 10.24 7.21
CA ASN A 200 -12.51 9.26 8.26
C ASN A 200 -13.76 8.42 7.97
N LYS A 201 -14.28 7.72 8.94
CA LYS A 201 -15.49 6.88 8.81
C LYS A 201 -16.73 7.63 8.32
N ASP A 202 -16.84 8.92 8.58
CA ASP A 202 -17.99 9.75 8.21
C ASP A 202 -17.88 10.33 6.77
N THR A 203 -16.76 10.10 6.09
CA THR A 203 -16.56 10.53 4.69
C THR A 203 -17.56 9.85 3.76
N THR A 204 -18.27 10.64 2.98
CA THR A 204 -19.30 10.15 2.06
C THR A 204 -18.72 9.57 0.77
N VAL A 205 -19.52 8.77 0.04
CA VAL A 205 -19.13 8.25 -1.29
C VAL A 205 -18.83 9.40 -2.26
N GLU A 206 -19.54 10.53 -2.20
CA GLU A 206 -19.25 11.68 -3.06
C GLU A 206 -17.88 12.33 -2.78
N GLU A 207 -17.48 12.40 -1.51
CA GLU A 207 -16.14 12.87 -1.13
C GLU A 207 -15.08 11.87 -1.57
N MET A 208 -15.35 10.55 -1.48
CA MET A 208 -14.47 9.51 -1.99
C MET A 208 -14.26 9.60 -3.50
N LYS A 209 -15.31 9.93 -4.28
CA LYS A 209 -15.15 10.19 -5.72
C LYS A 209 -14.16 11.32 -6.00
N SER A 210 -14.14 12.36 -5.16
CA SER A 210 -13.15 13.44 -5.27
C SER A 210 -11.74 12.97 -4.94
N LEU A 211 -11.56 12.09 -3.95
CA LEU A 211 -10.26 11.50 -3.61
C LEU A 211 -9.74 10.61 -4.75
N ASN A 212 -10.60 9.78 -5.30
CA ASN A 212 -10.28 8.89 -6.40
C ASN A 212 -9.83 9.68 -7.65
N ARG A 213 -10.60 10.69 -8.07
CA ARG A 213 -10.21 11.56 -9.20
C ARG A 213 -8.91 12.33 -9.00
N LYS A 214 -8.45 12.49 -7.77
CA LYS A 214 -7.16 13.10 -7.41
C LYS A 214 -6.03 12.07 -7.26
N GLY A 215 -6.28 10.81 -7.57
CA GLY A 215 -5.33 9.72 -7.42
C GLY A 215 -4.89 9.46 -5.97
N LYS A 216 -5.74 9.81 -4.98
CA LYS A 216 -5.45 9.57 -3.55
C LYS A 216 -5.97 8.21 -3.09
N ILE A 217 -6.98 7.69 -3.76
CA ILE A 217 -7.47 6.32 -3.61
C ILE A 217 -7.66 5.70 -4.98
N GLU A 218 -7.35 4.44 -5.10
CA GLU A 218 -7.52 3.62 -6.28
C GLU A 218 -8.63 2.61 -6.03
N ILE A 219 -9.46 2.38 -7.06
CA ILE A 219 -10.60 1.47 -7.00
C ILE A 219 -10.37 0.37 -8.02
N TYR A 220 -10.26 -0.86 -7.54
CA TYR A 220 -10.17 -2.05 -8.37
C TYR A 220 -11.46 -2.87 -8.22
N ILE A 221 -12.07 -3.21 -9.35
CA ILE A 221 -13.26 -4.06 -9.40
C ILE A 221 -12.89 -5.43 -9.98
N PHE A 222 -13.27 -6.46 -9.27
CA PHE A 222 -13.24 -7.84 -9.73
C PHE A 222 -14.69 -8.32 -9.89
N GLY A 223 -15.15 -8.38 -11.14
CA GLY A 223 -16.48 -8.87 -11.48
C GLY A 223 -16.44 -10.38 -11.75
N TYR A 224 -17.44 -11.10 -11.28
CA TYR A 224 -17.55 -12.53 -11.49
C TYR A 224 -18.93 -12.89 -12.02
N VAL A 225 -18.99 -13.77 -13.01
CA VAL A 225 -20.21 -14.40 -13.50
C VAL A 225 -20.07 -15.92 -13.46
N ARG A 226 -21.23 -16.61 -13.48
CA ARG A 226 -21.31 -18.07 -13.43
C ARG A 226 -20.82 -18.72 -14.73
N PRO A 227 -20.41 -20.01 -14.66
CA PRO A 227 -19.86 -20.75 -15.81
C PRO A 227 -20.84 -20.96 -16.96
N GLU A 228 -22.14 -21.07 -16.67
CA GLU A 228 -23.18 -21.32 -17.65
C GLU A 228 -23.51 -20.13 -18.57
N MET A 229 -23.02 -18.92 -18.25
CA MET A 229 -23.25 -17.74 -19.08
C MET A 229 -22.61 -17.88 -20.45
N SER A 230 -23.35 -17.63 -21.52
CA SER A 230 -22.79 -17.67 -22.89
C SER A 230 -21.80 -16.52 -23.14
N ASP A 231 -20.96 -16.66 -24.16
CA ASP A 231 -19.98 -15.62 -24.52
C ASP A 231 -20.69 -14.32 -24.93
N GLU A 232 -21.79 -14.43 -25.67
CA GLU A 232 -22.59 -13.27 -26.12
C GLU A 232 -23.22 -12.52 -24.93
N GLU A 233 -23.78 -13.26 -23.99
CA GLU A 233 -24.39 -12.68 -22.80
C GLU A 233 -23.31 -12.07 -21.88
N PHE A 234 -22.16 -12.73 -21.73
CA PHE A 234 -21.02 -12.18 -21.00
C PHE A 234 -20.58 -10.83 -21.54
N GLN A 235 -20.35 -10.73 -22.88
CA GLN A 235 -19.93 -9.49 -23.52
C GLN A 235 -20.98 -8.38 -23.38
N LYS A 236 -22.25 -8.73 -23.47
CA LYS A 236 -23.37 -7.77 -23.27
C LYS A 236 -23.39 -7.25 -21.83
N GLN A 237 -23.28 -8.13 -20.84
CA GLN A 237 -23.29 -7.71 -19.43
C GLN A 237 -22.08 -6.87 -19.05
N VAL A 238 -20.89 -7.23 -19.55
CA VAL A 238 -19.68 -6.40 -19.34
C VAL A 238 -19.87 -5.02 -19.94
N LYS A 239 -20.40 -4.91 -21.16
CA LYS A 239 -20.68 -3.61 -21.79
C LYS A 239 -21.69 -2.78 -20.99
N ASN A 240 -22.77 -3.40 -20.51
CA ASN A 240 -23.78 -2.72 -19.69
C ASN A 240 -23.16 -2.17 -18.38
N LEU A 241 -22.34 -2.97 -17.71
CA LEU A 241 -21.60 -2.53 -16.53
C LEU A 241 -20.67 -1.35 -16.85
N GLU A 242 -19.89 -1.46 -17.93
CA GLU A 242 -18.97 -0.41 -18.37
C GLU A 242 -19.69 0.94 -18.60
N GLU A 243 -20.83 0.91 -19.30
CA GLU A 243 -21.62 2.11 -19.55
C GLU A 243 -22.14 2.75 -18.27
N LYS A 244 -22.49 1.94 -17.25
CA LYS A 244 -22.88 2.44 -15.94
C LYS A 244 -21.70 3.01 -15.16
N LEU A 245 -20.56 2.31 -15.14
CA LEU A 245 -19.36 2.76 -14.43
C LEU A 245 -18.87 4.11 -14.98
N LYS A 246 -18.89 4.32 -16.29
CA LYS A 246 -18.57 5.62 -16.91
C LYS A 246 -19.40 6.80 -16.40
N GLN A 247 -20.64 6.55 -15.99
CA GLN A 247 -21.52 7.60 -15.44
C GLN A 247 -21.09 8.05 -14.04
N THR A 248 -20.31 7.24 -13.32
CA THR A 248 -19.84 7.58 -11.97
C THR A 248 -18.77 8.66 -11.95
N LYS A 249 -18.04 8.82 -13.04
CA LYS A 249 -16.82 9.65 -13.13
C LYS A 249 -15.75 9.22 -12.11
N LEU A 250 -15.67 7.95 -11.79
CA LEU A 250 -14.62 7.34 -10.98
C LEU A 250 -13.54 6.83 -11.90
N CYS A 251 -12.28 6.94 -11.46
CA CYS A 251 -11.15 6.25 -12.08
C CYS A 251 -11.10 4.82 -11.53
N ILE A 252 -11.41 3.84 -12.37
CA ILE A 252 -11.61 2.44 -11.96
C ILE A 252 -10.83 1.53 -12.88
N ASP A 253 -10.00 0.69 -12.29
CA ASP A 253 -9.51 -0.53 -12.94
C ASP A 253 -10.51 -1.65 -12.68
N TYR A 254 -10.98 -2.31 -13.73
CA TYR A 254 -11.89 -3.42 -13.53
C TYR A 254 -11.56 -4.63 -14.41
N THR A 255 -11.77 -5.80 -13.86
CA THR A 255 -11.63 -7.09 -14.52
C THR A 255 -12.87 -7.91 -14.26
N VAL A 256 -13.47 -8.48 -15.32
CA VAL A 256 -14.61 -9.38 -15.19
C VAL A 256 -14.22 -10.78 -15.66
N PHE A 257 -14.58 -11.79 -14.86
CA PHE A 257 -14.27 -13.19 -15.09
C PHE A 257 -15.56 -14.01 -15.21
N ARG A 258 -15.65 -14.85 -16.23
CA ARG A 258 -16.57 -15.98 -16.21
C ARG A 258 -15.83 -17.17 -15.61
N LEU A 259 -16.21 -17.55 -14.41
CA LEU A 259 -15.57 -18.64 -13.69
C LEU A 259 -15.86 -19.99 -14.39
N ASN A 260 -15.05 -20.97 -14.08
CA ASN A 260 -15.21 -22.35 -14.58
C ASN A 260 -15.87 -23.28 -13.56
N ASP A 261 -16.27 -22.78 -12.39
CA ASP A 261 -16.82 -23.54 -11.28
C ASP A 261 -17.77 -22.67 -10.44
N ASP A 262 -19.02 -23.11 -10.32
CA ASP A 262 -20.07 -22.47 -9.51
C ASP A 262 -19.70 -22.36 -8.03
N LYS A 263 -18.99 -23.34 -7.50
CA LYS A 263 -18.57 -23.32 -6.10
C LYS A 263 -17.61 -22.16 -5.83
N LYS A 264 -16.78 -21.81 -6.81
CA LYS A 264 -15.90 -20.63 -6.71
C LYS A 264 -16.72 -19.36 -6.70
N PHE A 265 -17.76 -19.27 -7.54
CA PHE A 265 -18.65 -18.11 -7.57
C PHE A 265 -19.39 -17.93 -6.24
N ASP A 266 -19.90 -19.00 -5.65
CA ASP A 266 -20.60 -18.92 -4.38
C ASP A 266 -19.65 -18.63 -3.21
N TYR A 267 -18.41 -19.09 -3.27
CA TYR A 267 -17.40 -18.90 -2.24
C TYR A 267 -16.87 -17.46 -2.17
N ILE A 268 -16.61 -16.82 -3.33
CA ILE A 268 -16.03 -15.47 -3.36
C ILE A 268 -17.07 -14.46 -2.89
N GLN A 269 -16.89 -13.90 -1.70
CA GLN A 269 -17.76 -12.85 -1.13
C GLN A 269 -17.02 -11.54 -0.91
N ARG A 270 -15.69 -11.57 -0.76
CA ARG A 270 -14.83 -10.45 -0.48
C ARG A 270 -13.46 -10.62 -1.15
N TYR A 271 -12.69 -9.54 -1.21
CA TYR A 271 -11.39 -9.54 -1.89
C TYR A 271 -10.41 -10.61 -1.37
N SER A 272 -10.38 -10.85 -0.06
CA SER A 272 -9.54 -11.90 0.53
C SER A 272 -9.85 -13.32 0.04
N ASP A 273 -11.08 -13.58 -0.39
CA ASP A 273 -11.49 -14.90 -0.84
C ASP A 273 -10.93 -15.23 -2.24
N ILE A 274 -10.58 -14.18 -3.03
CA ILE A 274 -10.07 -14.32 -4.40
C ILE A 274 -8.79 -15.16 -4.41
N SER A 275 -7.87 -14.88 -3.51
CA SER A 275 -6.59 -15.61 -3.44
C SER A 275 -6.75 -17.08 -3.07
N ILE A 276 -7.80 -17.43 -2.36
CA ILE A 276 -8.13 -18.80 -1.96
C ILE A 276 -8.86 -19.53 -3.11
N ALA A 277 -9.88 -18.87 -3.68
CA ALA A 277 -10.67 -19.44 -4.78
C ALA A 277 -9.87 -19.53 -6.09
N LEU A 278 -8.97 -18.56 -6.32
CA LEU A 278 -8.15 -18.43 -7.53
C LEU A 278 -6.66 -18.33 -7.15
N PRO A 279 -6.05 -19.37 -6.59
CA PRO A 279 -4.68 -19.32 -6.09
C PRO A 279 -3.68 -19.00 -7.21
N ARG A 280 -2.58 -18.32 -6.85
CA ARG A 280 -1.48 -18.03 -7.77
C ARG A 280 -0.85 -19.31 -8.26
N GLY A 281 -0.40 -19.29 -9.52
CA GLY A 281 0.21 -20.46 -10.17
C GLY A 281 -0.80 -21.45 -10.74
N THR A 282 -2.09 -21.35 -10.43
CA THR A 282 -3.14 -22.05 -11.16
C THR A 282 -3.27 -21.47 -12.57
N SER A 283 -3.42 -22.30 -13.60
CA SER A 283 -3.57 -21.81 -14.98
C SER A 283 -4.85 -20.97 -15.14
N SER A 284 -4.89 -20.10 -16.15
CA SER A 284 -6.10 -19.33 -16.44
C SER A 284 -7.30 -20.23 -16.76
N GLU A 285 -7.07 -21.34 -17.48
CA GLU A 285 -8.10 -22.31 -17.83
C GLU A 285 -8.72 -23.02 -16.62
N GLU A 286 -7.95 -23.17 -15.52
CA GLU A 286 -8.44 -23.73 -14.26
C GLU A 286 -9.20 -22.72 -13.40
N LYS A 287 -9.05 -21.43 -13.65
CA LYS A 287 -9.66 -20.36 -12.87
C LYS A 287 -10.91 -19.79 -13.51
N TYR A 288 -10.84 -19.49 -14.80
CA TYR A 288 -11.90 -18.81 -15.55
C TYR A 288 -11.85 -19.16 -17.04
N ASN A 289 -13.01 -19.15 -17.67
CA ASN A 289 -13.14 -19.42 -19.10
C ASN A 289 -12.98 -18.17 -19.95
N LEU A 290 -13.28 -16.99 -19.38
CA LEU A 290 -13.24 -15.73 -20.10
C LEU A 290 -12.84 -14.61 -19.14
N ARG A 291 -12.04 -13.66 -19.64
CA ARG A 291 -11.58 -12.48 -18.90
C ARG A 291 -11.73 -11.23 -19.76
N TYR A 292 -12.17 -10.17 -19.13
CA TYR A 292 -12.22 -8.82 -19.71
C TYR A 292 -11.54 -7.84 -18.75
N ASP A 293 -10.61 -7.04 -19.25
CA ASP A 293 -9.90 -6.02 -18.49
C ASP A 293 -10.12 -4.65 -19.14
N ALA A 294 -10.40 -3.64 -18.35
CA ALA A 294 -10.45 -2.25 -18.81
C ALA A 294 -10.19 -1.25 -17.67
N TYR A 295 -9.90 -0.02 -18.10
CA TYR A 295 -9.73 1.14 -17.22
C TYR A 295 -10.72 2.23 -17.63
N ILE A 296 -11.33 2.90 -16.67
CA ILE A 296 -12.26 4.03 -16.84
C ILE A 296 -11.66 5.24 -16.16
N GLU A 297 -11.52 6.34 -16.90
CA GLU A 297 -11.12 7.67 -16.41
C GLU A 297 -12.33 8.59 -16.20
#